data_2761f4d90f96adfdf61e4c21145f83d8
#
_entry.id   2761f4d90f96adfdf61e4c21145f83d8
#
_cell.length_a   1.000
_cell.length_b   1.000
_cell.length_c   1.000
_cell.angle_alpha   90.00
_cell.angle_beta   90.00
_cell.angle_gamma   90.00
#
_symmetry.space_group_name_H-M   'P 1'
#
loop_
_entity.id
_entity.type
_entity.pdbx_description
1 polymer ?
#
loop_
_entity_poly.entity_id
_entity_poly.type
_entity_poly.pdbx_seq_one_letter_code
_entity_poly.pdbx_strand_id
1 'polypeptide(L)'
;MTKNWSKDSWRSKPILQVPEYDDLDQLKKVESRLTSYPPLVFAGEARRLKENLAKVSRGEAFLLQGGDCAESFAEHNPDNIRDTFRVILQMAIVLTFGAGCPVIKVGRIAGQFAKPRSAPLEKQGEIELPSYRGDIINNIEFVEDLRIPDPERQIMAYRQSASTLNLLRAFAQGGYANLDHVHKWNMGFVKESKQGEQYEQVANRISETLGFMDAVGINSDTTPELRSVDFYTSHESLLLGYEECLTRVDSTSGDWYDTSAHMLWIGDRTRQPDGAHIEFVRGIKNPIGMKCGPSLDPDELLKLIDIINPSNEEGRLTLITRYGANNLDDHLPKLIKAVEKEGKKVVWSCDPMHGNTIKASNG
;
A
#
# COMPACT_ATOMS: atom_id res chain seq x y z
N MET A 1 16.52 -18.10 9.98
CA MET A 1 17.47 -17.07 9.49
C MET A 1 17.83 -17.42 8.06
N THR A 2 17.52 -16.55 7.13
CA THR A 2 17.90 -16.73 5.71
C THR A 2 19.42 -16.65 5.60
N LYS A 3 20.08 -17.79 5.39
CA LYS A 3 21.53 -17.83 5.14
C LYS A 3 21.86 -16.79 4.06
N ASN A 4 22.78 -15.87 4.39
CA ASN A 4 23.36 -14.86 3.50
C ASN A 4 22.44 -13.72 3.03
N TRP A 5 21.48 -13.20 3.83
CA TRP A 5 20.76 -11.96 3.53
C TRP A 5 21.32 -10.79 4.35
N SER A 6 21.50 -9.67 3.69
CA SER A 6 21.70 -8.34 4.31
C SER A 6 20.82 -7.33 3.59
N LYS A 7 20.58 -6.17 4.22
CA LYS A 7 19.69 -5.15 3.64
C LYS A 7 20.15 -4.61 2.28
N ASP A 8 21.43 -4.81 1.94
CA ASP A 8 22.09 -4.42 0.69
C ASP A 8 22.36 -5.61 -0.27
N SER A 9 22.00 -6.86 0.11
CA SER A 9 22.24 -8.05 -0.73
C SER A 9 21.57 -8.00 -2.10
N TRP A 10 20.47 -7.23 -2.22
CA TRP A 10 19.77 -6.97 -3.47
C TRP A 10 20.64 -6.26 -4.53
N ARG A 11 21.66 -5.49 -4.11
CA ARG A 11 22.56 -4.76 -5.02
C ARG A 11 23.39 -5.69 -5.91
N SER A 12 23.50 -6.97 -5.55
CA SER A 12 24.17 -8.01 -6.34
C SER A 12 23.24 -8.74 -7.32
N LYS A 13 21.96 -8.39 -7.36
CA LYS A 13 20.94 -9.06 -8.16
C LYS A 13 20.51 -8.23 -9.38
N PRO A 14 20.02 -8.85 -10.43
CA PRO A 14 19.39 -8.12 -11.53
C PRO A 14 18.27 -7.24 -11.04
N ILE A 15 18.27 -5.96 -11.43
CA ILE A 15 17.23 -5.00 -11.04
C ILE A 15 16.54 -4.42 -12.27
N LEU A 16 15.21 -4.31 -12.20
CA LEU A 16 14.39 -3.66 -13.20
C LEU A 16 13.76 -2.39 -12.61
N GLN A 17 13.33 -1.49 -13.49
CA GLN A 17 12.62 -0.26 -13.12
C GLN A 17 13.44 0.72 -12.26
N VAL A 18 14.75 0.56 -12.17
CA VAL A 18 15.63 1.50 -11.49
C VAL A 18 15.86 2.75 -12.35
N PRO A 19 15.84 3.97 -11.77
CA PRO A 19 16.27 5.17 -12.47
C PRO A 19 17.82 5.21 -12.61
N GLU A 20 18.30 5.82 -13.68
CA GLU A 20 19.71 6.15 -13.85
C GLU A 20 19.93 7.59 -13.34
N TYR A 21 20.84 7.74 -12.39
CA TYR A 21 21.23 9.04 -11.83
C TYR A 21 22.58 9.46 -12.40
N ASP A 22 22.67 10.69 -12.92
CA ASP A 22 23.90 11.23 -13.51
C ASP A 22 24.99 11.46 -12.45
N ASP A 23 24.60 11.90 -11.25
CA ASP A 23 25.50 12.15 -10.12
C ASP A 23 25.36 11.07 -9.03
N LEU A 24 26.17 10.02 -9.13
CA LEU A 24 26.19 8.92 -8.15
C LEU A 24 26.77 9.35 -6.79
N ASP A 25 27.58 10.40 -6.73
CA ASP A 25 28.10 10.91 -5.46
C ASP A 25 27.05 11.74 -4.72
N GLN A 26 26.20 12.46 -5.43
CA GLN A 26 25.01 13.09 -4.87
C GLN A 26 24.03 12.01 -4.34
N LEU A 27 23.76 10.96 -5.11
CA LEU A 27 22.94 9.85 -4.67
C LEU A 27 23.43 9.25 -3.36
N LYS A 28 24.73 8.94 -3.25
CA LYS A 28 25.32 8.41 -2.00
C LYS A 28 25.17 9.37 -0.82
N LYS A 29 25.31 10.67 -1.04
CA LYS A 29 25.09 11.69 0.02
C LYS A 29 23.63 11.68 0.49
N VAL A 30 22.67 11.59 -0.43
CA VAL A 30 21.24 11.51 -0.13
C VAL A 30 20.93 10.22 0.64
N GLU A 31 21.41 9.06 0.18
CA GLU A 31 21.24 7.77 0.86
C GLU A 31 21.83 7.81 2.29
N SER A 32 23.00 8.41 2.46
CA SER A 32 23.61 8.59 3.79
C SER A 32 22.76 9.45 4.72
N ARG A 33 22.20 10.55 4.21
CA ARG A 33 21.28 11.42 4.98
C ARG A 33 20.00 10.66 5.38
N LEU A 34 19.37 9.95 4.44
CA LEU A 34 18.17 9.16 4.71
C LEU A 34 18.42 8.09 5.77
N THR A 35 19.57 7.42 5.73
CA THR A 35 19.96 6.43 6.73
C THR A 35 20.03 7.02 8.14
N SER A 36 20.35 8.32 8.28
CA SER A 36 20.40 9.02 9.56
C SER A 36 19.04 9.54 10.06
N TYR A 37 17.99 9.52 9.21
CA TYR A 37 16.68 10.04 9.58
C TYR A 37 15.90 9.04 10.46
N PRO A 38 14.94 9.51 11.28
CA PRO A 38 14.09 8.63 12.08
C PRO A 38 13.27 7.66 11.22
N PRO A 39 12.88 6.50 11.77
CA PRO A 39 11.92 5.62 11.11
C PRO A 39 10.56 6.30 10.92
N LEU A 40 9.88 6.04 9.81
CA LEU A 40 8.55 6.58 9.55
C LEU A 40 7.46 5.77 10.28
N VAL A 41 7.64 4.45 10.36
CA VAL A 41 6.77 3.56 11.11
C VAL A 41 7.58 2.72 12.10
N PHE A 42 6.90 2.21 13.12
CA PHE A 42 7.51 1.34 14.13
C PHE A 42 7.27 -0.14 13.81
N ALA A 43 8.26 -1.00 14.03
CA ALA A 43 8.18 -2.43 13.75
C ALA A 43 6.98 -3.12 14.45
N GLY A 44 6.60 -2.66 15.64
CA GLY A 44 5.42 -3.13 16.36
C GLY A 44 4.11 -2.88 15.62
N GLU A 45 3.99 -1.76 14.90
CA GLU A 45 2.82 -1.47 14.06
C GLU A 45 2.74 -2.43 12.87
N ALA A 46 3.88 -2.73 12.23
CA ALA A 46 3.96 -3.71 11.14
C ALA A 46 3.62 -5.15 11.61
N ARG A 47 4.06 -5.54 12.82
CA ARG A 47 3.66 -6.81 13.44
C ARG A 47 2.17 -6.89 13.68
N ARG A 48 1.55 -5.84 14.24
CA ARG A 48 0.10 -5.77 14.46
C ARG A 48 -0.67 -5.88 13.13
N LEU A 49 -0.18 -5.21 12.08
CA LEU A 49 -0.78 -5.36 10.75
C LEU A 49 -0.69 -6.82 10.27
N LYS A 50 0.45 -7.49 10.44
CA LYS A 50 0.61 -8.89 10.06
C LYS A 50 -0.36 -9.81 10.80
N GLU A 51 -0.56 -9.62 12.09
CA GLU A 51 -1.55 -10.35 12.90
C GLU A 51 -2.98 -10.11 12.39
N ASN A 52 -3.31 -8.88 12.02
CA ASN A 52 -4.61 -8.56 11.45
C ASN A 52 -4.79 -9.15 10.03
N LEU A 53 -3.75 -9.17 9.20
CA LEU A 53 -3.78 -9.85 7.91
C LEU A 53 -3.87 -11.37 8.03
N ALA A 54 -3.36 -11.95 9.13
CA ALA A 54 -3.58 -13.36 9.45
C ALA A 54 -5.07 -13.67 9.67
N LYS A 55 -5.83 -12.76 10.33
CA LYS A 55 -7.29 -12.89 10.44
C LYS A 55 -7.96 -12.83 9.06
N VAL A 56 -7.48 -11.96 8.17
CA VAL A 56 -7.99 -11.89 6.79
C VAL A 56 -7.75 -13.21 6.05
N SER A 57 -6.57 -13.82 6.18
CA SER A 57 -6.26 -15.10 5.52
C SER A 57 -7.14 -16.26 6.00
N ARG A 58 -7.71 -16.16 7.21
CA ARG A 58 -8.64 -17.13 7.77
C ARG A 58 -10.13 -16.78 7.53
N GLY A 59 -10.42 -15.67 6.83
CA GLY A 59 -11.80 -15.22 6.62
C GLY A 59 -12.45 -14.55 7.84
N GLU A 60 -11.70 -14.23 8.88
CA GLU A 60 -12.18 -13.59 10.11
C GLU A 60 -12.23 -12.05 10.00
N ALA A 61 -11.63 -11.48 8.98
CA ALA A 61 -11.58 -10.04 8.69
C ALA A 61 -11.51 -9.80 7.18
N PHE A 62 -11.73 -8.56 6.76
CA PHE A 62 -11.63 -8.12 5.37
C PHE A 62 -10.50 -7.09 5.22
N LEU A 63 -9.70 -7.17 4.14
CA LEU A 63 -8.68 -6.18 3.81
C LEU A 63 -9.26 -5.12 2.86
N LEU A 64 -9.25 -3.86 3.28
CA LEU A 64 -9.47 -2.70 2.43
C LEU A 64 -8.13 -1.98 2.22
N GLN A 65 -7.58 -2.08 1.01
CA GLN A 65 -6.38 -1.36 0.60
C GLN A 65 -6.74 -0.37 -0.51
N GLY A 66 -6.52 0.92 -0.29
CA GLY A 66 -6.89 1.95 -1.25
C GLY A 66 -6.11 3.25 -1.05
N GLY A 67 -6.19 4.15 -2.04
CA GLY A 67 -5.50 5.44 -2.09
C GLY A 67 -4.96 5.74 -3.49
N ASP A 68 -3.97 6.61 -3.61
CA ASP A 68 -3.50 7.11 -4.89
C ASP A 68 -2.73 6.06 -5.70
N CYS A 69 -2.80 6.18 -7.03
CA CYS A 69 -1.95 5.39 -7.93
C CYS A 69 -0.47 5.76 -7.77
N ALA A 70 -0.21 7.06 -7.69
CA ALA A 70 1.06 7.66 -7.25
C ALA A 70 0.73 9.00 -6.61
N GLU A 71 1.29 9.25 -5.43
CA GLU A 71 1.19 10.54 -4.75
C GLU A 71 1.99 11.59 -5.50
N SER A 72 1.50 12.83 -5.50
CA SER A 72 2.20 13.99 -6.07
C SER A 72 2.67 14.94 -4.97
N PHE A 73 3.88 15.48 -5.11
CA PHE A 73 4.37 16.52 -4.21
C PHE A 73 3.52 17.78 -4.21
N ALA A 74 2.91 18.10 -5.36
CA ALA A 74 2.04 19.26 -5.53
C ALA A 74 0.69 19.11 -4.80
N GLU A 75 0.24 17.87 -4.62
CA GLU A 75 -1.05 17.55 -3.97
C GLU A 75 -0.92 17.32 -2.47
N HIS A 76 0.30 17.44 -1.92
CA HIS A 76 0.55 17.27 -0.49
C HIS A 76 0.01 18.47 0.30
N ASN A 77 -1.20 18.34 0.80
CA ASN A 77 -1.87 19.32 1.65
C ASN A 77 -2.79 18.63 2.67
N PRO A 78 -3.18 19.30 3.77
CA PRO A 78 -3.96 18.69 4.84
C PRO A 78 -5.35 18.22 4.40
N ASP A 79 -5.96 18.89 3.43
CA ASP A 79 -7.30 18.55 2.95
C ASP A 79 -7.28 17.23 2.17
N ASN A 80 -6.33 17.04 1.26
CA ASN A 80 -6.19 15.79 0.50
C ASN A 80 -5.88 14.60 1.42
N ILE A 81 -4.99 14.78 2.42
CA ILE A 81 -4.67 13.75 3.41
C ILE A 81 -5.92 13.37 4.22
N ARG A 82 -6.64 14.38 4.72
CA ARG A 82 -7.89 14.20 5.46
C ARG A 82 -8.94 13.47 4.61
N ASP A 83 -9.15 13.90 3.39
CA ASP A 83 -10.22 13.38 2.54
C ASP A 83 -9.93 11.96 2.06
N THR A 84 -8.67 11.62 1.77
CA THR A 84 -8.25 10.23 1.51
C THR A 84 -8.52 9.33 2.72
N PHE A 85 -8.12 9.76 3.92
CA PHE A 85 -8.38 9.04 5.16
C PHE A 85 -9.88 8.86 5.40
N ARG A 86 -10.66 9.93 5.22
CA ARG A 86 -12.10 9.94 5.39
C ARG A 86 -12.81 8.97 4.45
N VAL A 87 -12.48 8.97 3.17
CA VAL A 87 -13.07 8.06 2.18
C VAL A 87 -12.80 6.60 2.54
N ILE A 88 -11.59 6.26 2.96
CA ILE A 88 -11.25 4.89 3.38
C ILE A 88 -12.07 4.49 4.60
N LEU A 89 -12.27 5.38 5.59
CA LEU A 89 -13.12 5.09 6.75
C LEU A 89 -14.59 4.93 6.39
N GLN A 90 -15.11 5.76 5.48
CA GLN A 90 -16.49 5.65 4.99
C GLN A 90 -16.72 4.30 4.28
N MET A 91 -15.77 3.87 3.43
CA MET A 91 -15.82 2.55 2.80
C MET A 91 -15.74 1.42 3.85
N ALA A 92 -14.86 1.56 4.84
CA ALA A 92 -14.66 0.55 5.87
C ALA A 92 -15.91 0.31 6.72
N ILE A 93 -16.64 1.36 7.11
CA ILE A 93 -17.87 1.17 7.92
C ILE A 93 -18.97 0.44 7.11
N VAL A 94 -19.12 0.78 5.83
CA VAL A 94 -20.09 0.10 4.95
C VAL A 94 -19.71 -1.37 4.74
N LEU A 95 -18.43 -1.63 4.50
CA LEU A 95 -17.92 -3.00 4.36
C LEU A 95 -18.05 -3.80 5.66
N THR A 96 -17.72 -3.19 6.81
CA THR A 96 -17.88 -3.83 8.12
C THR A 96 -19.34 -4.26 8.35
N PHE A 97 -20.27 -3.36 8.06
CA PHE A 97 -21.69 -3.64 8.19
C PHE A 97 -22.17 -4.72 7.20
N GLY A 98 -21.73 -4.63 5.95
CA GLY A 98 -22.15 -5.57 4.89
C GLY A 98 -21.55 -6.96 5.03
N ALA A 99 -20.28 -7.06 5.43
CA ALA A 99 -19.56 -8.33 5.58
C ALA A 99 -19.73 -8.97 6.98
N GLY A 100 -20.17 -8.21 7.98
CA GLY A 100 -20.29 -8.68 9.36
C GLY A 100 -18.96 -9.05 10.02
N CYS A 101 -17.85 -8.50 9.55
CA CYS A 101 -16.52 -8.75 10.09
C CYS A 101 -15.67 -7.47 10.12
N PRO A 102 -14.60 -7.43 10.94
CA PRO A 102 -13.69 -6.30 10.99
C PRO A 102 -13.03 -6.00 9.62
N VAL A 103 -12.85 -4.72 9.30
CA VAL A 103 -12.14 -4.28 8.09
C VAL A 103 -10.79 -3.71 8.48
N ILE A 104 -9.72 -4.30 7.93
CA ILE A 104 -8.34 -3.85 8.09
C ILE A 104 -8.06 -2.79 7.02
N LYS A 105 -7.77 -1.57 7.46
CA LYS A 105 -7.58 -0.40 6.58
C LYS A 105 -6.11 -0.15 6.31
N VAL A 106 -5.72 -0.26 5.04
CA VAL A 106 -4.34 -0.02 4.56
C VAL A 106 -4.38 1.04 3.47
N GLY A 107 -3.87 2.23 3.78
CA GLY A 107 -3.78 3.33 2.82
C GLY A 107 -2.59 3.15 1.86
N ARG A 108 -2.81 3.44 0.58
CA ARG A 108 -1.74 3.71 -0.39
C ARG A 108 -1.41 5.19 -0.30
N ILE A 109 -0.73 5.58 0.75
CA ILE A 109 -0.44 6.96 1.13
C ILE A 109 0.82 7.01 2.00
N ALA A 110 1.47 8.16 2.05
CA ALA A 110 2.69 8.41 2.82
C ALA A 110 3.90 7.58 2.33
N GLY A 111 4.08 7.51 1.01
CA GLY A 111 5.22 6.80 0.41
C GLY A 111 5.02 6.36 -1.03
N GLN A 112 3.81 6.38 -1.58
CA GLN A 112 3.54 5.94 -2.96
C GLN A 112 3.94 6.99 -3.99
N PHE A 113 5.20 7.44 -3.97
CA PHE A 113 5.73 8.46 -4.90
C PHE A 113 6.44 7.87 -6.11
N ALA A 114 6.68 6.56 -6.17
CA ALA A 114 7.31 5.89 -7.30
C ALA A 114 6.27 5.22 -8.20
N LYS A 115 6.54 5.19 -9.51
CA LYS A 115 5.65 4.59 -10.50
C LYS A 115 6.45 3.79 -11.54
N PRO A 116 6.20 2.47 -11.70
CA PRO A 116 6.84 1.70 -12.75
C PRO A 116 6.32 2.12 -14.12
N ARG A 117 7.19 2.08 -15.15
CA ARG A 117 6.86 2.47 -16.51
C ARG A 117 7.15 1.36 -17.50
N SER A 118 6.29 1.22 -18.51
CA SER A 118 6.49 0.23 -19.58
C SER A 118 7.53 0.68 -20.60
N ALA A 119 7.67 2.00 -20.80
CA ALA A 119 8.63 2.60 -21.70
C ALA A 119 9.60 3.50 -20.95
N PRO A 120 10.90 3.53 -21.31
CA PRO A 120 11.88 4.42 -20.69
C PRO A 120 11.66 5.88 -21.06
N LEU A 121 11.07 6.15 -22.23
CA LEU A 121 10.81 7.49 -22.77
C LEU A 121 9.32 7.72 -22.98
N GLU A 122 8.91 8.97 -22.87
CA GLU A 122 7.60 9.49 -23.27
C GLU A 122 7.77 10.48 -24.41
N LYS A 123 6.82 10.47 -25.38
CA LYS A 123 6.86 11.33 -26.54
C LYS A 123 5.66 12.28 -26.56
N GLN A 124 5.95 13.57 -26.77
CA GLN A 124 4.94 14.60 -27.06
C GLN A 124 5.34 15.38 -28.32
N GLY A 125 4.58 15.23 -29.39
CA GLY A 125 4.95 15.74 -30.72
C GLY A 125 6.26 15.10 -31.20
N GLU A 126 7.28 15.91 -31.51
CA GLU A 126 8.62 15.46 -31.96
C GLU A 126 9.62 15.34 -30.82
N ILE A 127 9.25 15.70 -29.59
CA ILE A 127 10.14 15.69 -28.42
C ILE A 127 9.96 14.35 -27.68
N GLU A 128 11.08 13.70 -27.35
CA GLU A 128 11.16 12.53 -26.49
C GLU A 128 11.95 12.86 -25.22
N LEU A 129 11.37 12.57 -24.06
CA LEU A 129 12.00 12.78 -22.74
C LEU A 129 11.89 11.53 -21.88
N PRO A 130 12.73 11.39 -20.82
CA PRO A 130 12.57 10.31 -19.84
C PRO A 130 11.13 10.24 -19.30
N SER A 131 10.60 9.03 -19.18
CA SER A 131 9.26 8.83 -18.63
C SER A 131 9.16 9.36 -17.21
N TYR A 132 8.02 9.96 -16.87
CA TYR A 132 7.71 10.27 -15.48
C TYR A 132 7.60 9.00 -14.65
N ARG A 133 8.48 8.86 -13.66
CA ARG A 133 8.59 7.66 -12.81
C ARG A 133 8.10 7.88 -11.38
N GLY A 134 7.41 9.00 -11.15
CA GLY A 134 6.93 9.42 -9.84
C GLY A 134 7.80 10.49 -9.21
N ASP A 135 7.19 11.29 -8.36
CA ASP A 135 7.81 12.50 -7.80
C ASP A 135 9.06 12.24 -6.95
N ILE A 136 9.25 11.04 -6.42
CA ILE A 136 10.48 10.65 -5.72
C ILE A 136 11.69 10.55 -6.67
N ILE A 137 11.47 10.43 -7.98
CA ILE A 137 12.50 10.23 -9.00
C ILE A 137 12.67 11.45 -9.88
N ASN A 138 11.59 11.92 -10.54
CA ASN A 138 11.62 13.05 -11.46
C ASN A 138 10.28 13.80 -11.46
N ASN A 139 10.19 14.93 -12.16
CA ASN A 139 9.00 15.77 -12.19
C ASN A 139 7.99 15.28 -13.25
N ILE A 140 6.69 15.52 -13.02
CA ILE A 140 5.62 15.22 -13.97
C ILE A 140 5.62 16.15 -15.19
N GLU A 141 6.13 17.38 -15.06
CA GLU A 141 6.17 18.32 -16.17
C GLU A 141 7.05 17.80 -17.31
N PHE A 142 6.57 17.95 -18.56
CA PHE A 142 7.29 17.50 -19.74
C PHE A 142 8.33 18.55 -20.20
N VAL A 143 9.35 18.73 -19.35
CA VAL A 143 10.48 19.66 -19.54
C VAL A 143 11.78 18.89 -19.33
N GLU A 144 12.76 19.05 -20.23
CA GLU A 144 13.98 18.26 -20.28
C GLU A 144 14.71 18.18 -18.93
N ASP A 145 15.07 19.33 -18.36
CA ASP A 145 15.79 19.40 -17.07
C ASP A 145 14.99 18.81 -15.90
N LEU A 146 13.65 18.87 -15.94
CA LEU A 146 12.77 18.38 -14.89
C LEU A 146 12.51 16.86 -14.98
N ARG A 147 12.79 16.26 -16.13
CA ARG A 147 12.65 14.80 -16.34
C ARG A 147 13.92 14.02 -15.99
N ILE A 148 15.04 14.69 -15.75
CA ILE A 148 16.26 14.07 -15.23
C ILE A 148 15.99 13.57 -13.81
N PRO A 149 16.34 12.30 -13.46
CA PRO A 149 16.21 11.80 -12.10
C PRO A 149 17.08 12.61 -11.12
N ASP A 150 16.46 13.11 -10.04
CA ASP A 150 17.13 13.92 -9.00
C ASP A 150 17.09 13.18 -7.65
N PRO A 151 18.26 12.80 -7.06
CA PRO A 151 18.30 12.11 -5.77
C PRO A 151 17.71 12.93 -4.60
N GLU A 152 17.77 14.26 -4.62
CA GLU A 152 17.22 15.11 -3.53
C GLU A 152 15.71 14.97 -3.38
N ARG A 153 15.02 14.54 -4.42
CA ARG A 153 13.57 14.26 -4.37
C ARG A 153 13.23 13.16 -3.37
N GLN A 154 14.13 12.23 -3.08
CA GLN A 154 13.96 11.22 -2.04
C GLN A 154 13.85 11.83 -0.64
N ILE A 155 14.60 12.91 -0.38
CA ILE A 155 14.49 13.66 0.89
C ILE A 155 13.13 14.35 1.00
N MET A 156 12.64 14.92 -0.10
CA MET A 156 11.29 15.51 -0.13
C MET A 156 10.21 14.46 0.11
N ALA A 157 10.30 13.31 -0.55
CA ALA A 157 9.38 12.18 -0.34
C ALA A 157 9.35 11.73 1.12
N TYR A 158 10.52 11.56 1.76
CA TYR A 158 10.59 11.25 3.19
C TYR A 158 9.89 12.30 4.05
N ARG A 159 10.14 13.59 3.81
CA ARG A 159 9.55 14.69 4.60
C ARG A 159 8.03 14.74 4.46
N GLN A 160 7.51 14.58 3.25
CA GLN A 160 6.08 14.54 3.01
C GLN A 160 5.45 13.28 3.64
N SER A 161 6.09 12.11 3.51
CA SER A 161 5.65 10.88 4.19
C SER A 161 5.58 11.05 5.70
N ALA A 162 6.60 11.67 6.32
CA ALA A 162 6.64 11.90 7.75
C ALA A 162 5.50 12.82 8.22
N SER A 163 5.25 13.93 7.50
CA SER A 163 4.16 14.85 7.85
C SER A 163 2.78 14.23 7.64
N THR A 164 2.61 13.46 6.56
CA THR A 164 1.37 12.71 6.28
C THR A 164 1.08 11.69 7.38
N LEU A 165 2.07 10.88 7.76
CA LEU A 165 1.93 9.88 8.83
C LEU A 165 1.60 10.53 10.18
N ASN A 166 2.23 11.67 10.49
CA ASN A 166 1.91 12.42 11.71
C ASN A 166 0.45 12.86 11.73
N LEU A 167 -0.05 13.40 10.62
CA LEU A 167 -1.45 13.84 10.53
C LEU A 167 -2.44 12.66 10.55
N LEU A 168 -2.11 11.56 9.85
CA LEU A 168 -2.92 10.33 9.88
C LEU A 168 -3.02 9.75 11.30
N ARG A 169 -1.92 9.71 12.07
CA ARG A 169 -1.94 9.27 13.48
C ARG A 169 -2.78 10.21 14.34
N ALA A 170 -2.68 11.52 14.13
CA ALA A 170 -3.53 12.48 14.84
C ALA A 170 -5.02 12.26 14.54
N PHE A 171 -5.39 12.01 13.29
CA PHE A 171 -6.78 11.69 12.92
C PHE A 171 -7.23 10.35 13.49
N ALA A 172 -6.39 9.31 13.39
CA ALA A 172 -6.73 7.96 13.81
C ALA A 172 -6.91 7.85 15.35
N GLN A 173 -6.13 8.61 16.14
CA GLN A 173 -6.10 8.50 17.60
C GLN A 173 -6.72 9.71 18.30
N GLY A 174 -6.90 10.84 17.62
CA GLY A 174 -7.36 12.11 18.20
C GLY A 174 -8.88 12.29 18.24
N GLY A 175 -9.68 11.24 17.96
CA GLY A 175 -11.15 11.31 17.99
C GLY A 175 -11.79 11.76 16.66
N TYR A 176 -11.03 12.16 15.67
CA TYR A 176 -11.57 12.49 14.33
C TYR A 176 -12.20 11.27 13.66
N ALA A 177 -11.63 10.08 13.88
CA ALA A 177 -12.11 8.79 13.38
C ALA A 177 -13.20 8.14 14.22
N ASN A 178 -13.87 8.90 15.10
CA ASN A 178 -15.00 8.44 15.88
C ASN A 178 -16.10 7.86 14.96
N LEU A 179 -16.64 6.71 15.33
CA LEU A 179 -17.62 5.96 14.53
C LEU A 179 -18.86 6.79 14.18
N ASP A 180 -19.35 7.63 15.12
CA ASP A 180 -20.49 8.53 14.88
C ASP A 180 -20.18 9.59 13.83
N HIS A 181 -18.95 10.12 13.82
CA HIS A 181 -18.52 11.09 12.81
C HIS A 181 -18.44 10.45 11.42
N VAL A 182 -17.82 9.27 11.32
CA VAL A 182 -17.72 8.53 10.05
C VAL A 182 -19.11 8.23 9.49
N HIS A 183 -20.04 7.82 10.34
CA HIS A 183 -21.41 7.57 9.92
C HIS A 183 -22.12 8.85 9.45
N LYS A 184 -21.94 9.99 10.13
CA LYS A 184 -22.48 11.28 9.67
C LYS A 184 -21.97 11.67 8.29
N TRP A 185 -20.71 11.39 7.96
CA TRP A 185 -20.16 11.64 6.62
C TRP A 185 -20.86 10.76 5.57
N ASN A 186 -21.16 9.48 5.89
CA ASN A 186 -21.90 8.59 5.00
C ASN A 186 -23.32 9.12 4.77
N MET A 187 -24.01 9.63 5.80
CA MET A 187 -25.34 10.22 5.66
C MET A 187 -25.33 11.49 4.79
N GLY A 188 -24.25 12.29 4.83
CA GLY A 188 -24.05 13.42 3.92
C GLY A 188 -23.96 12.93 2.47
N PHE A 189 -23.16 11.93 2.16
CA PHE A 189 -23.04 11.33 0.85
C PHE A 189 -24.40 10.80 0.32
N VAL A 190 -25.17 10.10 1.14
CA VAL A 190 -26.51 9.56 0.78
C VAL A 190 -27.45 10.68 0.33
N LYS A 191 -27.43 11.82 1.02
CA LYS A 191 -28.33 12.97 0.72
C LYS A 191 -27.94 13.76 -0.52
N GLU A 192 -26.63 13.79 -0.84
CA GLU A 192 -26.08 14.65 -1.90
C GLU A 192 -25.85 13.93 -3.24
N SER A 193 -25.99 12.62 -3.27
CA SER A 193 -25.65 11.79 -4.42
C SER A 193 -26.83 10.94 -4.89
N LYS A 194 -27.07 10.92 -6.21
CA LYS A 194 -28.08 10.01 -6.80
C LYS A 194 -27.76 8.53 -6.53
N GLN A 195 -26.49 8.19 -6.46
CA GLN A 195 -26.05 6.85 -6.10
C GLN A 195 -26.30 6.56 -4.60
N GLY A 196 -26.34 7.60 -3.77
CA GLY A 196 -26.63 7.51 -2.34
C GLY A 196 -28.01 6.93 -2.05
N GLU A 197 -29.01 7.21 -2.88
CA GLU A 197 -30.36 6.67 -2.72
C GLU A 197 -30.38 5.12 -2.67
N GLN A 198 -29.50 4.47 -3.44
CA GLN A 198 -29.36 3.02 -3.46
C GLN A 198 -28.82 2.45 -2.14
N TYR A 199 -28.09 3.25 -1.38
CA TYR A 199 -27.46 2.86 -0.12
C TYR A 199 -28.18 3.39 1.12
N GLU A 200 -29.31 4.12 0.94
CA GLU A 200 -30.06 4.72 2.04
C GLU A 200 -30.51 3.69 3.08
N GLN A 201 -30.95 2.51 2.66
CA GLN A 201 -31.35 1.46 3.54
C GLN A 201 -30.19 0.95 4.43
N VAL A 202 -29.00 0.82 3.86
CA VAL A 202 -27.78 0.42 4.61
C VAL A 202 -27.42 1.51 5.60
N ALA A 203 -27.40 2.77 5.19
CA ALA A 203 -27.08 3.90 6.06
C ALA A 203 -28.08 4.03 7.23
N ASN A 204 -29.37 3.84 6.98
CA ASN A 204 -30.40 3.86 8.03
C ASN A 204 -30.24 2.72 9.03
N ARG A 205 -29.93 1.49 8.58
CA ARG A 205 -29.66 0.37 9.47
C ARG A 205 -28.42 0.56 10.31
N ILE A 206 -27.38 1.21 9.80
CA ILE A 206 -26.22 1.62 10.60
C ILE A 206 -26.64 2.63 11.66
N SER A 207 -27.47 3.64 11.31
CA SER A 207 -28.03 4.62 12.27
C SER A 207 -28.79 3.93 13.40
N GLU A 208 -29.67 2.98 13.07
CA GLU A 208 -30.45 2.22 14.07
C GLU A 208 -29.53 1.43 15.01
N THR A 209 -28.48 0.79 14.45
CA THR A 209 -27.50 0.03 15.22
C THR A 209 -26.72 0.91 16.18
N LEU A 210 -26.22 2.07 15.72
CA LEU A 210 -25.51 3.03 16.56
C LEU A 210 -26.44 3.62 17.65
N GLY A 211 -27.69 3.93 17.30
CA GLY A 211 -28.69 4.40 18.26
C GLY A 211 -29.00 3.36 19.34
N PHE A 212 -29.07 2.08 18.98
CA PHE A 212 -29.22 0.99 19.94
C PHE A 212 -27.99 0.88 20.87
N MET A 213 -26.78 0.91 20.32
CA MET A 213 -25.53 0.87 21.10
C MET A 213 -25.48 2.04 22.11
N ASP A 214 -25.80 3.26 21.68
CA ASP A 214 -25.84 4.43 22.55
C ASP A 214 -26.88 4.28 23.68
N ALA A 215 -28.08 3.78 23.35
CA ALA A 215 -29.14 3.55 24.32
C ALA A 215 -28.77 2.52 25.41
N VAL A 216 -27.91 1.56 25.11
CA VAL A 216 -27.39 0.60 26.09
C VAL A 216 -26.06 1.03 26.73
N GLY A 217 -25.63 2.28 26.49
CA GLY A 217 -24.45 2.88 27.11
C GLY A 217 -23.11 2.55 26.42
N ILE A 218 -23.15 1.99 25.20
CA ILE A 218 -21.95 1.72 24.38
C ILE A 218 -21.81 2.86 23.38
N ASN A 219 -21.03 3.86 23.72
CA ASN A 219 -20.77 5.03 22.87
C ASN A 219 -19.31 5.49 23.01
N SER A 220 -18.93 6.52 22.24
CA SER A 220 -17.58 7.03 22.23
C SER A 220 -17.11 7.59 23.61
N ASP A 221 -18.01 7.91 24.52
CA ASP A 221 -17.65 8.40 25.85
C ASP A 221 -17.37 7.27 26.84
N THR A 222 -18.06 6.16 26.68
CA THR A 222 -17.95 4.98 27.56
C THR A 222 -16.98 3.92 27.01
N THR A 223 -16.73 3.90 25.69
CA THR A 223 -15.97 2.88 24.98
C THR A 223 -14.86 3.55 24.15
N PRO A 224 -13.64 3.73 24.72
CA PRO A 224 -12.54 4.44 24.05
C PRO A 224 -12.17 3.88 22.67
N GLU A 225 -12.40 2.57 22.45
CA GLU A 225 -12.14 1.88 21.20
C GLU A 225 -12.98 2.44 20.03
N LEU A 226 -14.11 3.07 20.30
CA LEU A 226 -14.95 3.72 19.29
C LEU A 226 -14.41 5.11 18.86
N ARG A 227 -13.41 5.66 19.59
CA ARG A 227 -12.79 6.96 19.28
C ARG A 227 -11.60 6.86 18.36
N SER A 228 -11.01 5.69 18.26
CA SER A 228 -9.77 5.47 17.50
C SER A 228 -9.91 4.33 16.50
N VAL A 229 -9.06 4.36 15.50
CA VAL A 229 -8.99 3.28 14.50
C VAL A 229 -7.55 2.89 14.25
N ASP A 230 -7.32 1.62 13.96
CA ASP A 230 -6.09 1.19 13.32
C ASP A 230 -6.12 1.60 11.85
N PHE A 231 -5.09 2.33 11.42
CA PHE A 231 -4.89 2.74 10.05
C PHE A 231 -3.42 2.54 9.67
N TYR A 232 -3.18 1.76 8.63
CA TYR A 232 -1.84 1.41 8.18
C TYR A 232 -1.55 2.03 6.82
N THR A 233 -0.27 2.19 6.50
CA THR A 233 0.18 2.72 5.20
C THR A 233 0.94 1.68 4.41
N SER A 234 0.93 1.83 3.09
CA SER A 234 1.62 0.93 2.16
C SER A 234 2.03 1.64 0.89
N HIS A 235 3.12 1.18 0.27
CA HIS A 235 3.55 1.62 -1.06
C HIS A 235 4.33 0.53 -1.80
N GLU A 236 4.56 0.74 -3.10
CA GLU A 236 5.42 -0.12 -3.91
C GLU A 236 6.88 0.10 -3.55
N SER A 237 7.58 -0.95 -3.12
CA SER A 237 9.03 -0.92 -2.87
C SER A 237 9.80 -0.89 -4.19
N LEU A 238 9.60 0.15 -5.00
CA LEU A 238 10.19 0.26 -6.33
C LEU A 238 11.62 0.76 -6.28
N LEU A 239 11.90 1.77 -5.44
CA LEU A 239 13.21 2.42 -5.33
C LEU A 239 13.99 1.82 -4.14
N LEU A 240 14.64 0.67 -4.37
CA LEU A 240 15.29 -0.11 -3.31
C LEU A 240 16.38 0.64 -2.54
N GLY A 241 17.07 1.61 -3.14
CA GLY A 241 18.03 2.47 -2.43
C GLY A 241 17.36 3.27 -1.31
N TYR A 242 16.15 3.80 -1.56
CA TYR A 242 15.35 4.49 -0.56
C TYR A 242 14.89 3.55 0.57
N GLU A 243 14.37 2.38 0.21
CA GLU A 243 13.90 1.37 1.17
C GLU A 243 15.04 0.83 2.05
N GLU A 244 16.22 0.56 1.46
CA GLU A 244 17.42 0.15 2.19
C GLU A 244 17.83 1.17 3.25
N CYS A 245 17.77 2.47 2.93
CA CYS A 245 18.11 3.55 3.87
C CYS A 245 17.19 3.58 5.10
N LEU A 246 15.94 3.16 4.96
CA LEU A 246 14.95 3.13 6.03
C LEU A 246 14.80 1.74 6.67
N THR A 247 15.53 0.73 6.18
CA THR A 247 15.52 -0.62 6.74
C THR A 247 16.43 -0.72 7.97
N ARG A 248 15.86 -1.18 9.09
CA ARG A 248 16.51 -1.23 10.40
C ARG A 248 16.25 -2.53 11.13
N VAL A 249 17.14 -2.85 12.06
CA VAL A 249 16.91 -3.92 13.06
C VAL A 249 15.96 -3.38 14.13
N ASP A 250 14.89 -4.09 14.38
CA ASP A 250 14.03 -3.83 15.53
C ASP A 250 14.74 -4.29 16.82
N SER A 251 14.91 -3.37 17.75
CA SER A 251 15.62 -3.63 19.02
C SER A 251 14.90 -4.61 19.95
N THR A 252 13.60 -4.85 19.71
CA THR A 252 12.81 -5.77 20.57
C THR A 252 12.82 -7.20 20.06
N SER A 253 12.90 -7.43 18.76
CA SER A 253 12.87 -8.76 18.15
C SER A 253 14.21 -9.21 17.55
N GLY A 254 15.08 -8.25 17.22
CA GLY A 254 16.31 -8.50 16.47
C GLY A 254 16.06 -8.75 14.96
N ASP A 255 14.84 -8.62 14.50
CA ASP A 255 14.45 -8.80 13.10
C ASP A 255 14.60 -7.50 12.30
N TRP A 256 14.77 -7.65 10.99
CA TRP A 256 14.85 -6.52 10.06
C TRP A 256 13.44 -6.08 9.61
N TYR A 257 13.19 -4.79 9.70
CA TYR A 257 11.99 -4.15 9.19
C TYR A 257 12.36 -2.97 8.29
N ASP A 258 11.71 -2.87 7.15
CA ASP A 258 11.65 -1.62 6.42
C ASP A 258 10.67 -0.69 7.14
N THR A 259 11.17 0.44 7.59
CA THR A 259 10.39 1.41 8.38
C THR A 259 9.85 2.56 7.54
N SER A 260 9.86 2.44 6.21
CA SER A 260 9.26 3.39 5.28
C SER A 260 7.72 3.32 5.28
N ALA A 261 7.15 2.12 5.49
CA ALA A 261 5.71 1.88 5.62
C ALA A 261 5.42 0.63 6.46
N HIS A 262 4.17 0.43 6.85
CA HIS A 262 3.73 -0.78 7.56
C HIS A 262 3.76 -2.01 6.67
N MET A 263 3.35 -1.86 5.40
CA MET A 263 3.32 -2.89 4.36
C MET A 263 3.96 -2.37 3.09
N LEU A 264 4.73 -3.21 2.43
CA LEU A 264 5.31 -2.94 1.12
C LEU A 264 4.74 -3.90 0.10
N TRP A 265 4.70 -3.52 -1.20
CA TRP A 265 4.38 -4.50 -2.23
C TRP A 265 5.38 -4.50 -3.37
N ILE A 266 5.47 -5.65 -4.03
CA ILE A 266 6.22 -5.87 -5.25
C ILE A 266 5.28 -5.70 -6.45
N GLY A 267 5.71 -4.90 -7.42
CA GLY A 267 4.99 -4.70 -8.68
C GLY A 267 5.06 -5.93 -9.60
N ASP A 268 4.13 -5.99 -10.54
CA ASP A 268 4.08 -7.07 -11.55
C ASP A 268 5.34 -7.12 -12.45
N ARG A 269 6.03 -5.97 -12.61
CA ARG A 269 7.26 -5.85 -13.40
C ARG A 269 8.54 -6.15 -12.64
N THR A 270 8.47 -6.30 -11.31
CA THR A 270 9.65 -6.42 -10.43
C THR A 270 9.63 -7.69 -9.57
N ARG A 271 8.77 -8.66 -9.90
CA ARG A 271 8.60 -9.90 -9.14
C ARG A 271 9.45 -11.10 -9.60
N GLN A 272 10.53 -10.86 -10.37
CA GLN A 272 11.40 -11.94 -10.83
C GLN A 272 11.99 -12.70 -9.64
N PRO A 273 11.90 -14.05 -9.58
CA PRO A 273 12.33 -14.84 -8.42
C PRO A 273 13.80 -14.66 -8.02
N ASP A 274 14.67 -14.35 -8.97
CA ASP A 274 16.10 -14.08 -8.80
C ASP A 274 16.44 -12.58 -8.79
N GLY A 275 15.43 -11.71 -8.88
CA GLY A 275 15.57 -10.27 -8.97
C GLY A 275 15.81 -9.57 -7.62
N ALA A 276 16.30 -8.34 -7.72
CA ALA A 276 16.66 -7.50 -6.59
C ALA A 276 15.50 -7.24 -5.61
N HIS A 277 14.29 -7.00 -6.14
CA HIS A 277 13.13 -6.70 -5.30
C HIS A 277 12.70 -7.91 -4.46
N ILE A 278 12.72 -9.10 -5.02
CA ILE A 278 12.44 -10.35 -4.27
C ILE A 278 13.53 -10.62 -3.25
N GLU A 279 14.81 -10.42 -3.62
CA GLU A 279 15.93 -10.54 -2.68
C GLU A 279 15.75 -9.59 -1.49
N PHE A 280 15.37 -8.34 -1.72
CA PHE A 280 15.16 -7.35 -0.66
C PHE A 280 14.05 -7.78 0.31
N VAL A 281 12.85 -8.07 -0.22
CA VAL A 281 11.69 -8.33 0.64
C VAL A 281 11.71 -9.66 1.36
N ARG A 282 12.50 -10.65 0.89
CA ARG A 282 12.59 -11.96 1.58
C ARG A 282 13.23 -11.87 2.98
N GLY A 283 13.99 -10.81 3.24
CA GLY A 283 14.71 -10.67 4.51
C GLY A 283 14.09 -9.74 5.52
N ILE A 284 13.21 -8.81 5.12
CA ILE A 284 12.45 -7.95 6.03
C ILE A 284 11.21 -8.67 6.55
N LYS A 285 10.70 -8.26 7.70
CA LYS A 285 9.57 -8.92 8.39
C LYS A 285 8.21 -8.21 8.24
N ASN A 286 8.17 -7.12 7.50
CA ASN A 286 6.94 -6.45 7.15
C ASN A 286 5.96 -7.40 6.45
N PRO A 287 4.64 -7.23 6.55
CA PRO A 287 3.71 -7.80 5.58
C PRO A 287 4.07 -7.36 4.16
N ILE A 288 4.03 -8.27 3.21
CA ILE A 288 4.38 -8.01 1.81
C ILE A 288 3.16 -8.25 0.92
N GLY A 289 2.87 -7.29 0.05
CA GLY A 289 1.99 -7.47 -1.09
C GLY A 289 2.78 -7.92 -2.33
N MET A 290 2.16 -8.67 -3.21
CA MET A 290 2.72 -8.99 -4.52
C MET A 290 1.65 -8.88 -5.59
N LYS A 291 1.91 -8.08 -6.62
CA LYS A 291 0.99 -7.95 -7.77
C LYS A 291 1.03 -9.21 -8.63
N CYS A 292 -0.16 -9.75 -8.91
CA CYS A 292 -0.37 -10.96 -9.71
C CYS A 292 -1.14 -10.56 -10.99
N GLY A 293 -0.41 -10.38 -12.09
CA GLY A 293 -0.97 -10.08 -13.40
C GLY A 293 -1.10 -11.32 -14.29
N PRO A 294 -1.60 -11.18 -15.53
CA PRO A 294 -1.87 -12.30 -16.45
C PRO A 294 -0.65 -13.13 -16.86
N SER A 295 0.55 -12.60 -16.71
CA SER A 295 1.81 -13.28 -17.01
C SER A 295 2.29 -14.25 -15.93
N LEU A 296 1.65 -14.26 -14.75
CA LEU A 296 2.05 -15.11 -13.63
C LEU A 296 1.43 -16.50 -13.77
N ASP A 297 2.25 -17.52 -13.89
CA ASP A 297 1.81 -18.91 -13.85
C ASP A 297 1.86 -19.50 -12.42
N PRO A 298 1.17 -20.64 -12.19
CA PRO A 298 1.11 -21.26 -10.86
C PRO A 298 2.47 -21.69 -10.30
N ASP A 299 3.39 -22.21 -11.12
CA ASP A 299 4.69 -22.71 -10.67
C ASP A 299 5.59 -21.53 -10.24
N GLU A 300 5.60 -20.45 -11.02
CA GLU A 300 6.30 -19.22 -10.66
C GLU A 300 5.72 -18.63 -9.36
N LEU A 301 4.38 -18.62 -9.21
CA LEU A 301 3.73 -18.14 -7.97
C LEU A 301 4.19 -18.94 -6.75
N LEU A 302 4.16 -20.27 -6.81
CA LEU A 302 4.59 -21.11 -5.69
C LEU A 302 6.05 -20.89 -5.33
N LYS A 303 6.93 -20.75 -6.32
CA LYS A 303 8.34 -20.42 -6.11
C LYS A 303 8.51 -19.06 -5.42
N LEU A 304 7.77 -18.05 -5.82
CA LEU A 304 7.80 -16.72 -5.19
C LEU A 304 7.28 -16.78 -3.75
N ILE A 305 6.21 -17.53 -3.48
CA ILE A 305 5.69 -17.74 -2.13
C ILE A 305 6.77 -18.38 -1.24
N ASP A 306 7.47 -19.41 -1.73
CA ASP A 306 8.51 -20.10 -0.97
C ASP A 306 9.72 -19.21 -0.66
N ILE A 307 10.04 -18.26 -1.53
CA ILE A 307 11.11 -17.29 -1.30
C ILE A 307 10.69 -16.23 -0.28
N ILE A 308 9.49 -15.64 -0.42
CA ILE A 308 9.03 -14.51 0.39
C ILE A 308 8.50 -14.97 1.76
N ASN A 309 7.86 -16.14 1.79
CA ASN A 309 7.21 -16.70 2.99
C ASN A 309 7.62 -18.16 3.24
N PRO A 310 8.92 -18.45 3.42
CA PRO A 310 9.42 -19.83 3.58
C PRO A 310 8.89 -20.57 4.82
N SER A 311 8.44 -19.81 5.83
CA SER A 311 7.85 -20.36 7.05
C SER A 311 6.33 -20.57 6.94
N ASN A 312 5.75 -20.28 5.78
CA ASN A 312 4.30 -20.34 5.55
C ASN A 312 3.49 -19.59 6.63
N GLU A 313 3.96 -18.41 7.02
CA GLU A 313 3.40 -17.57 8.07
C GLU A 313 2.12 -16.87 7.59
N GLU A 314 1.03 -16.97 8.34
CA GLU A 314 -0.22 -16.26 8.05
C GLU A 314 -0.03 -14.74 8.12
N GLY A 315 -0.68 -14.00 7.21
CA GLY A 315 -0.61 -12.54 7.15
C GLY A 315 0.71 -11.98 6.59
N ARG A 316 1.70 -12.84 6.29
CA ARG A 316 2.98 -12.42 5.73
C ARG A 316 2.86 -11.96 4.28
N LEU A 317 2.11 -12.68 3.45
CA LEU A 317 2.00 -12.42 2.01
C LEU A 317 0.57 -12.18 1.58
N THR A 318 0.35 -11.06 0.89
CA THR A 318 -0.91 -10.70 0.22
C THR A 318 -0.72 -10.75 -1.29
N LEU A 319 -1.49 -11.58 -1.97
CA LEU A 319 -1.52 -11.69 -3.42
C LEU A 319 -2.55 -10.69 -3.97
N ILE A 320 -2.07 -9.66 -4.68
CA ILE A 320 -2.91 -8.57 -5.21
C ILE A 320 -3.17 -8.86 -6.69
N THR A 321 -4.33 -9.44 -6.98
CA THR A 321 -4.72 -9.86 -8.33
C THR A 321 -5.14 -8.67 -9.19
N ARG A 322 -4.67 -8.60 -10.44
CA ARG A 322 -4.93 -7.50 -11.37
C ARG A 322 -5.09 -7.97 -12.82
N TYR A 323 -6.16 -8.67 -13.11
CA TYR A 323 -6.39 -9.27 -14.42
C TYR A 323 -7.28 -8.43 -15.34
N GLY A 324 -8.08 -7.52 -14.79
CA GLY A 324 -9.22 -6.93 -15.46
C GLY A 324 -10.40 -7.92 -15.51
N ALA A 325 -11.61 -7.39 -15.67
CA ALA A 325 -12.84 -8.19 -15.61
C ALA A 325 -12.87 -9.33 -16.65
N ASN A 326 -12.35 -9.08 -17.84
CA ASN A 326 -12.44 -10.03 -18.96
C ASN A 326 -11.48 -11.23 -18.85
N ASN A 327 -10.44 -11.15 -18.01
CA ASN A 327 -9.39 -12.18 -17.93
C ASN A 327 -9.37 -12.89 -16.57
N LEU A 328 -10.22 -12.47 -15.63
CA LEU A 328 -10.19 -12.97 -14.25
C LEU A 328 -10.46 -14.48 -14.18
N ASP A 329 -11.50 -14.92 -14.86
CA ASP A 329 -11.97 -16.32 -14.83
C ASP A 329 -10.98 -17.31 -15.45
N ASP A 330 -10.16 -16.85 -16.39
CA ASP A 330 -9.14 -17.68 -17.06
C ASP A 330 -7.87 -17.88 -16.23
N HIS A 331 -7.52 -16.92 -15.38
CA HIS A 331 -6.25 -16.87 -14.66
C HIS A 331 -6.36 -17.17 -13.17
N LEU A 332 -7.25 -16.48 -12.45
CA LEU A 332 -7.29 -16.54 -11.00
C LEU A 332 -7.58 -17.94 -10.43
N PRO A 333 -8.54 -18.72 -10.97
CA PRO A 333 -8.85 -20.06 -10.42
C PRO A 333 -7.66 -21.02 -10.44
N LYS A 334 -6.76 -20.91 -11.44
CA LYS A 334 -5.57 -21.75 -11.54
C LYS A 334 -4.58 -21.46 -10.42
N LEU A 335 -4.38 -20.17 -10.09
CA LEU A 335 -3.50 -19.75 -9.00
C LEU A 335 -4.07 -20.16 -7.63
N ILE A 336 -5.37 -19.96 -7.41
CA ILE A 336 -6.05 -20.38 -6.17
C ILE A 336 -5.87 -21.87 -5.94
N LYS A 337 -6.18 -22.71 -6.95
CA LYS A 337 -6.03 -24.16 -6.86
C LYS A 337 -4.59 -24.61 -6.56
N ALA A 338 -3.59 -23.95 -7.14
CA ALA A 338 -2.20 -24.25 -6.87
C ALA A 338 -1.81 -23.92 -5.42
N VAL A 339 -2.20 -22.74 -4.94
CA VAL A 339 -1.94 -22.27 -3.58
C VAL A 339 -2.63 -23.19 -2.55
N GLU A 340 -3.89 -23.56 -2.77
CA GLU A 340 -4.65 -24.47 -1.90
C GLU A 340 -4.06 -25.88 -1.88
N LYS A 341 -3.71 -26.44 -3.04
CA LYS A 341 -3.10 -27.76 -3.17
C LYS A 341 -1.80 -27.90 -2.37
N GLU A 342 -0.98 -26.86 -2.36
CA GLU A 342 0.28 -26.80 -1.62
C GLU A 342 0.12 -26.29 -0.17
N GLY A 343 -1.09 -26.02 0.28
CA GLY A 343 -1.40 -25.55 1.63
C GLY A 343 -0.74 -24.23 2.01
N LYS A 344 -0.51 -23.35 1.02
CA LYS A 344 0.16 -22.05 1.26
C LYS A 344 -0.78 -21.06 1.92
N LYS A 345 -0.26 -20.34 2.92
CA LYS A 345 -0.99 -19.32 3.67
C LYS A 345 -0.77 -17.95 3.03
N VAL A 346 -1.82 -17.41 2.40
CA VAL A 346 -1.79 -16.11 1.74
C VAL A 346 -3.09 -15.35 1.99
N VAL A 347 -3.03 -14.03 1.84
CA VAL A 347 -4.22 -13.18 1.73
C VAL A 347 -4.48 -12.93 0.25
N TRP A 348 -5.71 -13.13 -0.21
CA TRP A 348 -6.15 -12.75 -1.54
C TRP A 348 -6.76 -11.34 -1.50
N SER A 349 -6.28 -10.46 -2.37
CA SER A 349 -6.81 -9.10 -2.55
C SER A 349 -7.04 -8.84 -4.03
N CYS A 350 -8.23 -8.36 -4.39
CA CYS A 350 -8.55 -8.03 -5.77
C CYS A 350 -8.32 -6.53 -6.04
N ASP A 351 -7.55 -6.21 -7.07
CA ASP A 351 -7.39 -4.86 -7.61
C ASP A 351 -8.41 -4.66 -8.75
N PRO A 352 -9.52 -3.94 -8.53
CA PRO A 352 -10.58 -3.79 -9.53
C PRO A 352 -10.25 -2.73 -10.58
N MET A 353 -9.16 -1.98 -10.42
CA MET A 353 -8.83 -0.81 -11.24
C MET A 353 -7.89 -1.16 -12.39
N HIS A 354 -6.76 -1.79 -12.08
CA HIS A 354 -5.77 -2.13 -13.12
C HIS A 354 -6.28 -3.24 -14.04
N GLY A 355 -6.05 -3.06 -15.34
CA GLY A 355 -6.56 -3.95 -16.38
C GLY A 355 -7.97 -3.62 -16.86
N ASN A 356 -8.66 -2.66 -16.21
CA ASN A 356 -9.99 -2.18 -16.58
C ASN A 356 -10.00 -0.72 -17.08
N THR A 357 -8.82 -0.12 -17.27
CA THR A 357 -8.71 1.26 -17.77
C THR A 357 -9.16 1.34 -19.22
N ILE A 358 -10.06 2.28 -19.50
CA ILE A 358 -10.52 2.64 -20.84
C ILE A 358 -10.13 4.08 -21.13
N LYS A 359 -9.90 4.40 -22.41
CA LYS A 359 -9.78 5.80 -22.83
C LYS A 359 -11.16 6.40 -22.94
N ALA A 360 -11.34 7.58 -22.37
CA ALA A 360 -12.56 8.35 -22.57
C ALA A 360 -12.66 8.83 -24.02
N SER A 361 -13.89 9.13 -24.48
CA SER A 361 -14.15 9.57 -25.86
C SER A 361 -13.47 10.89 -26.24
N ASN A 362 -13.06 11.66 -25.24
CA ASN A 362 -12.37 12.96 -25.38
C ASN A 362 -10.84 12.88 -25.17
N GLY A 363 -10.26 11.68 -25.09
CA GLY A 363 -8.82 11.45 -24.99
C GLY A 363 -8.30 10.89 -23.69
#